data_c9e21513b10a9a2645a100916b216b71
#
_entry.id   c9e21513b10a9a2645a100916b216b71
#
_cell.length_a   1.000
_cell.length_b   1.000
_cell.length_c   1.000
_cell.angle_alpha   90.00
_cell.angle_beta   90.00
_cell.angle_gamma   90.00
#
_symmetry.space_group_name_H-M   'P 1'
#
loop_
_entity.id
_entity.type
_entity.pdbx_description
1 polymer ?
#
loop_
_entity_poly.entity_id
_entity_poly.type
_entity_poly.pdbx_seq_one_letter_code
_entity_poly.pdbx_strand_id
1 'polypeptide(L)'
;MKRRLFIAALLSAGLAGCAPSGQTFHSVDITGADYGKGFALTDHTGAARTLADYKGKAVTLFFGFTHCPDVCPTTLTEMAEVMRLLGEKSDRVQVLFVTVDPERDTQELLA
;
A
#
# COMPACT_ATOMS: atom_id res chain seq x y z
N MET A 1 31.10 18.62 -44.22
CA MET A 1 31.09 19.12 -42.83
C MET A 1 29.66 19.34 -42.31
N LYS A 2 28.72 19.93 -43.02
CA LYS A 2 27.33 20.21 -42.57
C LYS A 2 26.51 18.98 -42.22
N ARG A 3 26.67 17.85 -42.97
CA ARG A 3 25.91 16.59 -42.74
C ARG A 3 26.27 15.88 -41.44
N ARG A 4 27.51 16.00 -40.94
CA ARG A 4 27.96 15.42 -39.66
C ARG A 4 27.44 16.21 -38.45
N LEU A 5 27.28 17.51 -38.60
CA LEU A 5 26.69 18.40 -37.58
C LEU A 5 25.18 18.14 -37.40
N PHE A 6 24.46 17.84 -38.48
CA PHE A 6 23.04 17.51 -38.43
C PHE A 6 22.79 16.17 -37.71
N ILE A 7 23.65 15.18 -37.91
CA ILE A 7 23.51 13.85 -37.24
C ILE A 7 23.83 13.98 -35.74
N ALA A 8 24.81 14.77 -35.36
CA ALA A 8 25.14 15.03 -33.96
C ALA A 8 24.02 15.80 -33.23
N ALA A 9 23.36 16.74 -33.86
CA ALA A 9 22.22 17.48 -33.29
C ALA A 9 20.97 16.61 -33.12
N LEU A 10 20.74 15.65 -33.99
CA LEU A 10 19.61 14.71 -33.87
C LEU A 10 19.83 13.67 -32.77
N LEU A 11 21.06 13.24 -32.50
CA LEU A 11 21.40 12.31 -31.42
C LEU A 11 21.29 12.98 -30.03
N SER A 12 21.58 14.29 -29.92
CA SER A 12 21.45 15.00 -28.63
C SER A 12 19.99 15.29 -28.22
N ALA A 13 19.06 15.40 -29.17
CA ALA A 13 17.66 15.64 -28.91
C ALA A 13 16.92 14.39 -28.36
N GLY A 14 17.46 13.18 -28.61
CA GLY A 14 16.84 11.93 -28.19
C GLY A 14 17.04 11.57 -26.69
N LEU A 15 17.97 12.21 -25.98
CA LEU A 15 18.27 11.88 -24.57
C LEU A 15 17.46 12.68 -23.53
N ALA A 16 16.67 13.66 -23.93
CA ALA A 16 15.92 14.51 -23.02
C ALA A 16 14.54 13.95 -22.59
N GLY A 17 14.16 12.75 -23.06
CA GLY A 17 12.79 12.22 -22.93
C GLY A 17 12.48 11.34 -21.73
N CYS A 18 13.43 11.06 -20.82
CA CYS A 18 13.20 10.18 -19.67
C CYS A 18 13.35 10.93 -18.34
N ALA A 19 12.59 11.99 -18.14
CA ALA A 19 12.35 12.46 -16.78
C ALA A 19 11.24 11.58 -16.18
N PRO A 20 11.48 10.88 -15.04
CA PRO A 20 10.41 10.19 -14.35
C PRO A 20 9.35 11.23 -13.96
N SER A 21 8.13 11.06 -14.46
CA SER A 21 7.00 11.85 -14.00
C SER A 21 6.79 11.50 -12.52
N GLY A 22 7.28 12.32 -11.61
CA GLY A 22 7.05 12.16 -10.18
C GLY A 22 5.55 12.15 -9.95
N GLN A 23 5.03 11.05 -9.39
CA GLN A 23 3.64 10.98 -8.96
C GLN A 23 3.45 12.02 -7.85
N THR A 24 2.48 12.92 -8.03
CA THR A 24 2.10 13.84 -6.97
C THR A 24 1.11 13.14 -6.04
N PHE A 25 1.50 12.94 -4.79
CA PHE A 25 0.63 12.40 -3.76
C PHE A 25 -0.09 13.53 -3.03
N HIS A 26 -1.36 13.33 -2.66
CA HIS A 26 -2.13 14.25 -1.82
C HIS A 26 -1.88 14.06 -0.32
N SER A 27 -1.06 13.08 0.04
CA SER A 27 -0.60 12.76 1.40
C SER A 27 0.92 12.88 1.50
N VAL A 28 1.45 12.63 2.69
CA VAL A 28 2.91 12.63 2.90
C VAL A 28 3.53 11.48 2.10
N ASP A 29 4.40 11.82 1.16
CA ASP A 29 5.20 10.85 0.42
C ASP A 29 6.36 10.37 1.29
N ILE A 30 6.37 9.07 1.60
CA ILE A 30 7.42 8.40 2.38
C ILE A 30 8.26 7.46 1.51
N THR A 31 8.26 7.65 0.20
CA THR A 31 9.07 6.84 -0.73
C THR A 31 10.55 6.86 -0.30
N GLY A 32 11.13 5.68 -0.14
CA GLY A 32 12.51 5.53 0.32
C GLY A 32 12.70 5.54 1.84
N ALA A 33 11.64 5.70 2.62
CA ALA A 33 11.73 5.54 4.07
C ALA A 33 12.14 4.11 4.46
N ASP A 34 12.90 3.99 5.56
CA ASP A 34 13.51 2.72 5.99
C ASP A 34 12.63 1.93 6.97
N TYR A 35 11.36 2.26 7.10
CA TYR A 35 10.37 1.57 7.93
C TYR A 35 9.21 1.03 7.08
N GLY A 36 8.42 0.11 7.64
CA GLY A 36 7.27 -0.47 6.96
C GLY A 36 7.62 -1.45 5.83
N LYS A 37 8.86 -1.97 5.80
CA LYS A 37 9.33 -2.86 4.74
C LYS A 37 8.79 -4.29 4.83
N GLY A 38 8.17 -4.64 5.95
CA GLY A 38 7.61 -5.96 6.15
C GLY A 38 7.01 -6.14 7.54
N PHE A 39 6.35 -7.25 7.71
CA PHE A 39 5.84 -7.75 8.99
C PHE A 39 5.90 -9.28 9.01
N ALA A 40 5.83 -9.85 10.19
CA ALA A 40 5.60 -11.27 10.43
C ALA A 40 4.60 -11.37 11.58
N LEU A 41 3.36 -11.73 11.28
CA LEU A 41 2.23 -11.75 12.19
C LEU A 41 1.46 -13.06 12.04
N THR A 42 0.64 -13.41 13.03
CA THR A 42 -0.29 -14.55 12.96
C THR A 42 -1.69 -14.01 12.67
N ASP A 43 -2.37 -14.57 11.67
CA ASP A 43 -3.76 -14.19 11.36
C ASP A 43 -4.78 -14.89 12.28
N HIS A 44 -6.06 -14.50 12.14
CA HIS A 44 -7.16 -15.07 12.93
C HIS A 44 -7.35 -16.57 12.71
N THR A 45 -6.80 -17.17 11.64
CA THR A 45 -6.82 -18.63 11.41
C THR A 45 -5.64 -19.35 12.07
N GLY A 46 -4.71 -18.63 12.69
CA GLY A 46 -3.49 -19.17 13.25
C GLY A 46 -2.33 -19.30 12.25
N ALA A 47 -2.52 -18.86 11.01
CA ALA A 47 -1.49 -18.94 9.99
C ALA A 47 -0.50 -17.77 10.11
N ALA A 48 0.80 -18.07 9.96
CA ALA A 48 1.82 -17.03 9.86
C ALA A 48 1.68 -16.28 8.54
N ARG A 49 1.67 -14.94 8.61
CA ARG A 49 1.55 -14.03 7.46
C ARG A 49 2.69 -13.05 7.42
N THR A 50 3.13 -12.78 6.22
CA THR A 50 4.16 -11.77 5.91
C THR A 50 3.66 -10.84 4.82
N LEU A 51 4.35 -9.72 4.60
CA LEU A 51 4.01 -8.84 3.48
C LEU A 51 4.14 -9.54 2.12
N ALA A 52 4.98 -10.57 2.02
CA ALA A 52 5.18 -11.33 0.79
C ALA A 52 3.92 -12.10 0.33
N ASP A 53 3.04 -12.47 1.26
CA ASP A 53 1.79 -13.18 0.96
C ASP A 53 0.79 -12.32 0.18
N TYR A 54 0.99 -11.00 0.19
CA TYR A 54 0.12 -10.02 -0.46
C TYR A 54 0.78 -9.36 -1.69
N LYS A 55 1.78 -10.00 -2.29
CA LYS A 55 2.44 -9.49 -3.50
C LYS A 55 1.44 -9.22 -4.62
N GLY A 56 1.60 -8.08 -5.29
CA GLY A 56 0.71 -7.65 -6.37
C GLY A 56 -0.52 -6.88 -5.92
N LYS A 57 -0.72 -6.72 -4.60
CA LYS A 57 -1.80 -5.91 -4.03
C LYS A 57 -1.27 -4.65 -3.35
N ALA A 58 -2.08 -3.61 -3.35
CA ALA A 58 -1.90 -2.49 -2.43
C ALA A 58 -2.35 -2.93 -1.04
N VAL A 59 -1.46 -2.89 -0.06
CA VAL A 59 -1.76 -3.33 1.31
C VAL A 59 -2.00 -2.10 2.19
N THR A 60 -3.17 -2.04 2.81
CA THR A 60 -3.50 -1.04 3.83
C THR A 60 -3.47 -1.71 5.20
N LEU A 61 -2.64 -1.18 6.10
CA LEU A 61 -2.56 -1.63 7.49
C LEU A 61 -3.30 -0.64 8.40
N PHE A 62 -4.18 -1.17 9.23
CA PHE A 62 -4.89 -0.42 10.25
C PHE A 62 -4.62 -1.07 11.62
N PHE A 63 -4.04 -0.30 12.53
CA PHE A 63 -3.77 -0.73 13.90
C PHE A 63 -4.91 -0.33 14.82
N GLY A 64 -5.44 -1.26 15.59
CA GLY A 64 -6.56 -1.02 16.47
C GLY A 64 -6.80 -2.17 17.46
N PHE A 65 -7.95 -2.17 18.12
CA PHE A 65 -8.39 -3.23 19.03
C PHE A 65 -9.92 -3.30 19.07
N THR A 66 -10.49 -4.47 19.34
CA THR A 66 -11.94 -4.70 19.20
C THR A 66 -12.79 -3.93 20.22
N HIS A 67 -12.25 -3.64 21.39
CA HIS A 67 -12.92 -2.88 22.45
C HIS A 67 -12.77 -1.36 22.30
N CYS A 68 -12.28 -0.88 21.17
CA CYS A 68 -12.20 0.56 20.88
C CYS A 68 -13.61 1.13 20.71
N PRO A 69 -14.01 2.16 21.50
CA PRO A 69 -15.40 2.62 21.54
C PRO A 69 -15.80 3.50 20.36
N ASP A 70 -14.87 4.04 19.57
CA ASP A 70 -15.16 5.10 18.61
C ASP A 70 -14.38 4.97 17.29
N VAL A 71 -13.10 5.23 17.29
CA VAL A 71 -12.30 5.41 16.05
C VAL A 71 -12.21 4.11 15.24
N CYS A 72 -12.03 2.96 15.89
CA CYS A 72 -11.81 1.69 15.19
C CYS A 72 -13.04 1.23 14.40
N PRO A 73 -14.27 1.18 14.97
CA PRO A 73 -15.45 0.80 14.20
C PRO A 73 -15.76 1.79 13.06
N THR A 74 -15.54 3.09 13.28
CA THR A 74 -15.72 4.12 12.24
C THR A 74 -14.75 3.89 11.08
N THR A 75 -13.47 3.71 11.36
CA THR A 75 -12.45 3.47 10.33
C THR A 75 -12.71 2.17 9.55
N LEU A 76 -13.12 1.10 10.23
CA LEU A 76 -13.45 -0.18 9.55
C LEU A 76 -14.67 -0.02 8.64
N THR A 77 -15.67 0.76 9.05
CA THR A 77 -16.84 1.06 8.23
C THR A 77 -16.45 1.88 6.99
N GLU A 78 -15.59 2.88 7.15
CA GLU A 78 -15.07 3.67 6.03
C GLU A 78 -14.26 2.81 5.07
N MET A 79 -13.41 1.90 5.57
CA MET A 79 -12.66 0.97 4.74
C MET A 79 -13.58 0.02 3.95
N ALA A 80 -14.63 -0.49 4.58
CA ALA A 80 -15.63 -1.33 3.90
C ALA A 80 -16.32 -0.55 2.76
N GLU A 81 -16.67 0.71 2.98
CA GLU A 81 -17.26 1.57 1.97
C GLU A 81 -16.28 1.86 0.81
N VAL A 82 -15.01 2.12 1.12
CA VAL A 82 -13.96 2.28 0.10
C VAL A 82 -13.84 1.02 -0.75
N MET A 83 -13.82 -0.16 -0.14
CA MET A 83 -13.75 -1.44 -0.87
C MET A 83 -14.97 -1.62 -1.77
N ARG A 84 -16.16 -1.26 -1.30
CA ARG A 84 -17.40 -1.28 -2.09
C ARG A 84 -17.34 -0.33 -3.29
N LEU A 85 -16.83 0.89 -3.10
CA LEU A 85 -16.68 1.89 -4.17
C LEU A 85 -15.64 1.50 -5.21
N LEU A 86 -14.60 0.76 -4.83
CA LEU A 86 -13.59 0.24 -5.74
C LEU A 86 -14.16 -0.82 -6.70
N GLY A 87 -15.23 -1.52 -6.33
CA GLY A 87 -15.83 -2.58 -7.15
C GLY A 87 -14.78 -3.64 -7.56
N GLU A 88 -14.66 -3.92 -8.85
CA GLU A 88 -13.69 -4.92 -9.37
C GLU A 88 -12.24 -4.58 -9.05
N LYS A 89 -11.90 -3.32 -8.80
CA LYS A 89 -10.54 -2.93 -8.41
C LYS A 89 -10.19 -3.32 -6.99
N SER A 90 -11.17 -3.66 -6.16
CA SER A 90 -10.97 -4.11 -4.77
C SER A 90 -10.10 -5.36 -4.68
N ASP A 91 -10.11 -6.23 -5.70
CA ASP A 91 -9.26 -7.42 -5.77
C ASP A 91 -7.76 -7.11 -5.72
N ARG A 92 -7.41 -5.87 -6.09
CA ARG A 92 -6.02 -5.36 -6.05
C ARG A 92 -5.64 -4.69 -4.74
N VAL A 93 -6.56 -4.64 -3.78
CA VAL A 93 -6.36 -4.02 -2.46
C VAL A 93 -6.51 -5.10 -1.40
N GLN A 94 -5.69 -5.04 -0.37
CA GLN A 94 -5.81 -5.86 0.83
C GLN A 94 -5.85 -4.94 2.04
N VAL A 95 -6.94 -5.00 2.78
CA VAL A 95 -7.06 -4.33 4.08
C VAL A 95 -6.68 -5.34 5.16
N LEU A 96 -5.76 -4.95 6.05
CA LEU A 96 -5.32 -5.73 7.18
C LEU A 96 -5.59 -4.94 8.47
N PHE A 97 -6.43 -5.49 9.32
CA PHE A 97 -6.57 -5.04 10.70
C PHE A 97 -5.53 -5.76 11.56
N VAL A 98 -4.72 -5.01 12.28
CA VAL A 98 -3.69 -5.54 13.17
C VAL A 98 -4.01 -5.10 14.60
N THR A 99 -4.34 -6.06 15.46
CA THR A 99 -4.63 -5.75 16.85
C THR A 99 -3.38 -5.31 17.60
N VAL A 100 -3.54 -4.31 18.45
CA VAL A 100 -2.54 -3.88 19.44
C VAL A 100 -2.84 -4.40 20.84
N ASP A 101 -3.88 -5.25 20.97
CA ASP A 101 -4.33 -5.84 22.23
C ASP A 101 -4.55 -7.35 22.10
N PRO A 102 -3.50 -8.13 21.78
CA PRO A 102 -3.63 -9.55 21.49
C PRO A 102 -4.10 -10.41 22.66
N GLU A 103 -4.04 -9.89 23.87
CA GLU A 103 -4.52 -10.62 25.07
C GLU A 103 -6.06 -10.67 25.13
N ARG A 104 -6.74 -9.62 24.63
CA ARG A 104 -8.21 -9.56 24.58
C ARG A 104 -8.77 -9.90 23.22
N ASP A 105 -8.06 -9.54 22.17
CA ASP A 105 -8.47 -9.80 20.78
C ASP A 105 -7.98 -11.17 20.35
N THR A 106 -8.67 -12.21 20.83
CA THR A 106 -8.34 -13.60 20.46
C THR A 106 -8.63 -13.89 19.00
N GLN A 107 -8.08 -14.98 18.47
CA GLN A 107 -8.32 -15.40 17.08
C GLN A 107 -9.81 -15.61 16.81
N GLU A 108 -10.54 -16.19 17.75
CA GLU A 108 -11.98 -16.43 17.66
C GLU A 108 -12.78 -15.13 17.61
N LEU A 109 -12.31 -14.09 18.31
CA LEU A 109 -12.97 -12.79 18.32
C LEU A 109 -12.72 -12.01 17.03
N LEU A 110 -11.58 -12.24 16.38
CA LEU A 110 -11.19 -11.58 15.14
C LEU A 110 -11.74 -12.28 13.88
N ALA A 111 -12.31 -13.48 14.00
CA ALA A 111 -12.87 -14.25 12.91
C ALA A 111 -14.29 -13.78 12.55
#